data_a828b1cb77cb51dac9be9fdd3ee4afc0
#
_entry.id   a828b1cb77cb51dac9be9fdd3ee4afc0
#
_cell.length_a   1.000
_cell.length_b   1.000
_cell.length_c   1.000
_cell.angle_alpha   90.00
_cell.angle_beta   90.00
_cell.angle_gamma   90.00
#
_symmetry.space_group_name_H-M   'P 1'
#
loop_
_entity.id
_entity.type
_entity.pdbx_description
1 polymer ?
#
loop_
_entity_poly.entity_id
_entity_poly.type
_entity_poly.pdbx_seq_one_letter_code
_entity_poly.pdbx_strand_id
1 'polypeptide(L)'
;IVVNAMYIAPFLWSIARRSHTHPIVAFGSAARVAEKSIEVARQQGIKVGLFRPITLWPFPEKQLHELAQRCKGILVAEINAGQMIQDVRLAVNGKVPVEHFGRLGGIVPEPEEIVEAVKQLISNTQSTK
;
A
#
# COMPACT_ATOMS: atom_id res chain seq x y z
N ILE A 1 -9.68 11.57 17.55
CA ILE A 1 -8.21 11.66 17.57
C ILE A 1 -7.63 10.60 16.68
N VAL A 2 -7.98 9.46 16.97
CA VAL A 2 -7.38 8.33 16.34
C VAL A 2 -7.84 8.14 14.92
N VAL A 3 -8.97 8.70 14.59
CA VAL A 3 -9.47 8.68 13.23
C VAL A 3 -8.43 9.21 12.24
N ASN A 4 -7.57 10.09 12.74
CA ASN A 4 -6.52 10.67 11.91
C ASN A 4 -5.27 9.81 11.79
N ALA A 5 -5.32 8.59 12.31
CA ALA A 5 -4.19 7.70 12.20
C ALA A 5 -3.88 7.31 10.76
N MET A 6 -4.74 7.68 9.82
CA MET A 6 -4.51 7.44 8.40
C MET A 6 -4.88 8.66 7.59
N TYR A 7 -4.22 8.80 6.46
CA TYR A 7 -4.56 9.82 5.48
C TYR A 7 -4.62 9.19 4.10
N ILE A 8 -5.70 9.47 3.39
CA ILE A 8 -5.84 9.07 2.00
C ILE A 8 -6.39 10.27 1.26
N ALA A 9 -5.67 10.75 0.24
CA ALA A 9 -6.14 11.85 -0.59
C ALA A 9 -7.49 11.47 -1.20
N PRO A 10 -8.46 12.40 -1.28
CA PRO A 10 -9.82 12.06 -1.70
C PRO A 10 -9.88 11.31 -3.03
N PHE A 11 -9.11 11.73 -4.02
CA PHE A 11 -9.14 11.06 -5.31
C PHE A 11 -8.46 9.69 -5.28
N LEU A 12 -7.44 9.51 -4.45
CA LEU A 12 -6.78 8.21 -4.26
C LEU A 12 -7.70 7.27 -3.50
N TRP A 13 -8.45 7.80 -2.54
CA TRP A 13 -9.42 7.02 -1.80
C TRP A 13 -10.49 6.46 -2.71
N SER A 14 -11.01 7.27 -3.63
CA SER A 14 -12.02 6.81 -4.56
C SER A 14 -11.51 5.69 -5.47
N ILE A 15 -10.23 5.73 -5.82
CA ILE A 15 -9.59 4.65 -6.59
C ILE A 15 -9.44 3.39 -5.74
N ALA A 16 -8.97 3.54 -4.52
CA ALA A 16 -8.77 2.42 -3.61
C ALA A 16 -10.08 1.72 -3.24
N ARG A 17 -11.21 2.40 -3.38
CA ARG A 17 -12.53 1.80 -3.12
C ARG A 17 -13.03 0.92 -4.25
N ARG A 18 -12.40 0.97 -5.40
CA ARG A 18 -12.81 0.15 -6.54
C ARG A 18 -12.29 -1.28 -6.37
N SER A 19 -13.08 -2.24 -6.83
CA SER A 19 -12.83 -3.66 -6.61
C SER A 19 -11.58 -4.23 -7.27
N HIS A 20 -10.88 -3.46 -8.08
CA HIS A 20 -9.73 -3.96 -8.83
C HIS A 20 -8.42 -3.24 -8.49
N THR A 21 -8.37 -2.53 -7.38
CA THR A 21 -7.17 -1.80 -7.00
C THR A 21 -6.23 -2.64 -6.14
N HIS A 22 -4.96 -2.30 -6.24
CA HIS A 22 -3.91 -2.88 -5.42
C HIS A 22 -3.25 -1.72 -4.66
N PRO A 23 -3.80 -1.32 -3.51
CA PRO A 23 -3.28 -0.17 -2.78
C PRO A 23 -1.88 -0.41 -2.24
N ILE A 24 -1.15 0.70 -2.12
CA ILE A 24 0.14 0.72 -1.46
C ILE A 24 -0.07 1.25 -0.05
N VAL A 25 0.45 0.56 0.94
CA VAL A 25 0.50 1.04 2.33
C VAL A 25 1.91 1.53 2.59
N ALA A 26 2.06 2.80 2.92
CA ALA A 26 3.37 3.40 3.13
C ALA A 26 3.30 4.49 4.19
N PHE A 27 4.40 4.67 4.90
CA PHE A 27 4.53 5.61 6.00
C PHE A 27 5.80 6.46 5.83
N GLY A 28 5.73 7.72 6.25
CA GLY A 28 6.90 8.60 6.25
C GLY A 28 7.47 8.87 4.87
N SER A 29 8.79 8.78 4.74
CA SER A 29 9.47 9.02 3.47
C SER A 29 9.05 8.05 2.37
N ALA A 30 8.76 6.81 2.74
CA ALA A 30 8.25 5.83 1.78
C ALA A 30 6.92 6.27 1.18
N ALA A 31 6.07 6.92 1.97
CA ALA A 31 4.78 7.41 1.47
C ALA A 31 4.96 8.49 0.39
N ARG A 32 5.97 9.34 0.52
CA ARG A 32 6.24 10.36 -0.50
C ARG A 32 6.67 9.74 -1.83
N VAL A 33 7.50 8.73 -1.77
CA VAL A 33 7.90 7.99 -2.97
C VAL A 33 6.71 7.25 -3.55
N ALA A 34 5.88 6.66 -2.70
CA ALA A 34 4.67 5.96 -3.14
C ALA A 34 3.69 6.89 -3.86
N GLU A 35 3.54 8.12 -3.41
CA GLU A 35 2.71 9.10 -4.11
C GLU A 35 3.17 9.33 -5.54
N LYS A 36 4.48 9.49 -5.73
CA LYS A 36 5.05 9.63 -7.07
C LYS A 36 4.88 8.35 -7.90
N SER A 37 5.02 7.22 -7.25
CA SER A 37 4.82 5.91 -7.92
C SER A 37 3.41 5.77 -8.46
N ILE A 38 2.42 6.28 -7.73
CA ILE A 38 1.03 6.25 -8.17
C ILE A 38 0.83 7.05 -9.44
N GLU A 39 1.47 8.20 -9.55
CA GLU A 39 1.41 9.01 -10.77
C GLU A 39 2.00 8.25 -11.96
N VAL A 40 3.15 7.64 -11.77
CA VAL A 40 3.80 6.84 -12.81
C VAL A 40 2.92 5.64 -13.21
N ALA A 41 2.37 4.95 -12.23
CA ALA A 41 1.50 3.80 -12.48
C ALA A 41 0.26 4.20 -13.27
N ARG A 42 -0.34 5.33 -12.96
CA ARG A 42 -1.52 5.82 -13.67
C ARG A 42 -1.23 6.14 -15.13
N GLN A 43 -0.05 6.69 -15.40
CA GLN A 43 0.38 6.94 -16.78
C GLN A 43 0.48 5.64 -17.57
N GLN A 44 0.69 4.52 -16.90
CA GLN A 44 0.74 3.19 -17.50
C GLN A 44 -0.60 2.46 -17.45
N GLY A 45 -1.68 3.14 -17.03
CA GLY A 45 -3.01 2.56 -16.95
C GLY A 45 -3.27 1.69 -15.73
N ILE A 46 -2.38 1.70 -14.75
CA ILE A 46 -2.52 0.90 -13.53
C ILE A 46 -3.26 1.71 -12.48
N LYS A 47 -4.33 1.14 -11.93
CA LYS A 47 -5.14 1.78 -10.89
C LYS A 47 -4.61 1.40 -9.52
N VAL A 48 -3.93 2.35 -8.88
CA VAL A 48 -3.35 2.18 -7.54
C VAL A 48 -3.82 3.31 -6.65
N GLY A 49 -3.97 3.01 -5.38
CA GLY A 49 -4.23 4.01 -4.35
C GLY A 49 -3.16 3.96 -3.27
N LEU A 50 -3.19 4.93 -2.38
CA LEU A 50 -2.27 5.01 -1.25
C LEU A 50 -3.05 5.00 0.05
N PHE A 51 -2.67 4.12 0.95
CA PHE A 51 -3.10 4.15 2.34
C PHE A 51 -1.90 4.60 3.17
N ARG A 52 -2.00 5.76 3.78
CA ARG A 52 -0.91 6.33 4.55
C ARG A 52 -1.29 6.44 6.02
N PRO A 53 -0.80 5.55 6.89
CA PRO A 53 -0.96 5.75 8.32
C PRO A 53 -0.22 7.01 8.77
N ILE A 54 -0.87 7.83 9.57
CA ILE A 54 -0.22 9.01 10.16
C ILE A 54 0.54 8.61 11.41
N THR A 55 -0.01 7.65 12.15
CA THR A 55 0.66 7.10 13.33
C THR A 55 0.75 5.58 13.20
N LEU A 56 1.82 5.02 13.74
CA LEU A 56 1.98 3.56 13.79
C LEU A 56 1.47 2.99 15.12
N TRP A 57 1.21 3.84 16.09
CA TRP A 57 0.68 3.44 17.38
C TRP A 57 -0.29 4.50 17.91
N PRO A 58 -1.60 4.21 18.04
CA PRO A 58 -2.23 2.95 17.60
C PRO A 58 -2.27 2.82 16.08
N PHE A 59 -2.16 1.59 15.60
CA PHE A 59 -2.21 1.31 14.17
C PHE A 59 -3.68 1.33 13.68
N PRO A 60 -3.96 1.86 12.47
CA PRO A 60 -5.34 1.96 11.97
C PRO A 60 -5.85 0.62 11.42
N GLU A 61 -5.99 -0.37 12.29
CA GLU A 61 -6.37 -1.73 11.93
C GLU A 61 -7.74 -1.82 11.28
N LYS A 62 -8.72 -1.10 11.83
CA LYS A 62 -10.09 -1.17 11.34
C LYS A 62 -10.20 -0.66 9.91
N GLN A 63 -9.60 0.49 9.64
CA GLN A 63 -9.65 1.10 8.32
C GLN A 63 -8.94 0.23 7.28
N LEU A 64 -7.82 -0.36 7.68
CA LEU A 64 -7.07 -1.24 6.79
C LEU A 64 -7.82 -2.54 6.54
N HIS A 65 -8.49 -3.08 7.55
CA HIS A 65 -9.33 -4.26 7.41
C HIS A 65 -10.47 -4.01 6.42
N GLU A 66 -11.10 -2.85 6.50
CA GLU A 66 -12.15 -2.46 5.57
C GLU A 66 -11.61 -2.32 4.14
N LEU A 67 -10.42 -1.73 4.00
CA LEU A 67 -9.77 -1.61 2.70
C LEU A 67 -9.48 -2.98 2.09
N ALA A 68 -9.03 -3.93 2.90
CA ALA A 68 -8.73 -5.28 2.46
C ALA A 68 -9.93 -6.00 1.87
N GLN A 69 -11.14 -5.66 2.30
CA GLN A 69 -12.36 -6.26 1.75
C GLN A 69 -12.69 -5.75 0.35
N ARG A 70 -12.07 -4.68 -0.09
CA ARG A 70 -12.39 -4.00 -1.35
C ARG A 70 -11.26 -4.05 -2.37
N CYS A 71 -10.12 -4.63 -2.02
CA CYS A 71 -8.98 -4.72 -2.92
C CYS A 71 -8.59 -6.17 -3.16
N LYS A 72 -7.69 -6.38 -4.10
CA LYS A 72 -7.23 -7.73 -4.46
C LYS A 72 -5.87 -8.07 -3.91
N GLY A 73 -5.13 -7.11 -3.43
CA GLY A 73 -3.82 -7.30 -2.85
C GLY A 73 -3.29 -5.98 -2.32
N ILE A 74 -2.34 -6.05 -1.42
CA ILE A 74 -1.76 -4.87 -0.79
C ILE A 74 -0.25 -4.94 -0.89
N LEU A 75 0.38 -3.85 -1.31
CA LEU A 75 1.81 -3.70 -1.28
C LEU A 75 2.20 -2.80 -0.11
N VAL A 76 3.04 -3.31 0.78
CA VAL A 76 3.58 -2.51 1.88
C VAL A 76 4.96 -2.02 1.48
N ALA A 77 5.12 -0.71 1.35
CA ALA A 77 6.40 -0.09 0.98
C ALA A 77 7.04 0.53 2.21
N GLU A 78 8.22 0.06 2.56
CA GLU A 78 8.98 0.52 3.73
C GLU A 78 10.43 0.77 3.37
N ILE A 79 11.07 1.68 4.11
CA ILE A 79 12.51 1.91 3.99
C ILE A 79 13.21 1.21 5.16
N ASN A 80 12.86 -0.05 5.39
CA ASN A 80 13.43 -0.88 6.45
C ASN A 80 13.16 -2.35 6.15
N ALA A 81 13.47 -3.21 7.10
CA ALA A 81 13.40 -4.67 6.93
C ALA A 81 12.01 -5.27 7.13
N GLY A 82 10.96 -4.46 7.20
CA GLY A 82 9.59 -4.99 7.26
C GLY A 82 8.95 -4.89 8.64
N GLN A 83 9.02 -3.74 9.28
CA GLN A 83 8.40 -3.54 10.59
C GLN A 83 6.88 -3.37 10.48
N MET A 84 6.43 -2.54 9.55
CA MET A 84 5.00 -2.24 9.40
C MET A 84 4.23 -3.39 8.76
N ILE A 85 4.87 -4.21 7.96
CA ILE A 85 4.17 -5.28 7.25
C ILE A 85 3.48 -6.27 8.19
N GLN A 86 4.05 -6.50 9.37
CA GLN A 86 3.44 -7.39 10.34
C GLN A 86 2.11 -6.84 10.85
N ASP A 87 2.06 -5.54 11.14
CA ASP A 87 0.82 -4.88 11.55
C ASP A 87 -0.22 -4.91 10.43
N VAL A 88 0.22 -4.70 9.19
CA VAL A 88 -0.66 -4.78 8.03
C VAL A 88 -1.23 -6.18 7.88
N ARG A 89 -0.40 -7.20 7.99
CA ARG A 89 -0.85 -8.59 7.87
C ARG A 89 -1.87 -8.96 8.94
N LEU A 90 -1.65 -8.50 10.16
CA LEU A 90 -2.60 -8.74 11.25
C LEU A 90 -3.95 -8.05 10.96
N ALA A 91 -3.91 -6.81 10.49
CA ALA A 91 -5.13 -6.07 10.19
C ALA A 91 -5.89 -6.67 9.00
N VAL A 92 -5.19 -7.15 8.00
CA VAL A 92 -5.77 -7.77 6.81
C VAL A 92 -6.35 -9.15 7.12
N ASN A 93 -5.73 -9.88 8.04
CA ASN A 93 -6.19 -11.18 8.53
C ASN A 93 -6.47 -12.18 7.39
N GLY A 94 -5.56 -12.26 6.43
CA GLY A 94 -5.62 -13.24 5.36
C GLY A 94 -6.65 -12.96 4.27
N LYS A 95 -7.32 -11.83 4.29
CA LYS A 95 -8.35 -11.50 3.29
C LYS A 95 -7.79 -11.34 1.88
N VAL A 96 -6.60 -10.78 1.75
CA VAL A 96 -5.92 -10.58 0.47
C VAL A 96 -4.42 -10.81 0.65
N PRO A 97 -3.69 -11.10 -0.44
CA PRO A 97 -2.24 -11.19 -0.38
C PRO A 97 -1.62 -9.85 0.03
N VAL A 98 -0.61 -9.92 0.88
CA VAL A 98 0.16 -8.75 1.31
C VAL A 98 1.61 -9.01 0.97
N GLU A 99 2.19 -8.17 0.12
CA GLU A 99 3.59 -8.26 -0.26
C GLU A 99 4.37 -7.08 0.27
N HIS A 100 5.64 -7.28 0.47
CA HIS A 100 6.54 -6.29 1.05
C HIS A 100 7.52 -5.79 -0.01
N PHE A 101 7.67 -4.47 -0.08
CA PHE A 101 8.76 -3.83 -0.79
C PHE A 101 9.56 -3.02 0.22
N GLY A 102 10.85 -3.34 0.38
CA GLY A 102 11.69 -2.67 1.35
C GLY A 102 13.10 -2.49 0.85
N ARG A 103 13.76 -1.46 1.40
CA ARG A 103 15.17 -1.19 1.17
C ARG A 103 15.86 -1.03 2.51
N LEU A 104 16.97 -1.72 2.68
CA LEU A 104 17.82 -1.59 3.85
C LEU A 104 18.82 -0.46 3.66
N GLY A 105 19.39 0.02 4.76
CA GLY A 105 20.47 1.00 4.73
C GLY A 105 20.05 2.44 4.46
N GLY A 106 18.77 2.75 4.59
CA GLY A 106 18.29 4.12 4.42
C GLY A 106 18.25 4.63 2.98
N ILE A 107 18.44 3.74 2.02
CA ILE A 107 18.38 4.11 0.60
C ILE A 107 16.93 4.31 0.21
N VAL A 108 16.62 5.50 -0.33
CA VAL A 108 15.27 5.81 -0.79
C VAL A 108 15.07 5.16 -2.16
N PRO A 109 14.02 4.34 -2.34
CA PRO A 109 13.77 3.72 -3.63
C PRO A 109 13.30 4.73 -4.67
N GLU A 110 13.48 4.39 -5.94
CA GLU A 110 12.92 5.17 -7.03
C GLU A 110 11.44 4.80 -7.23
N PRO A 111 10.61 5.74 -7.69
CA PRO A 111 9.19 5.45 -7.93
C PRO A 111 8.96 4.26 -8.87
N GLU A 112 9.81 4.09 -9.86
CA GLU A 112 9.70 3.00 -10.82
C GLU A 112 9.89 1.63 -10.18
N GLU A 113 10.70 1.55 -9.13
CA GLU A 113 10.91 0.29 -8.39
C GLU A 113 9.63 -0.14 -7.69
N ILE A 114 8.89 0.82 -7.12
CA ILE A 114 7.62 0.54 -6.46
C ILE A 114 6.58 0.15 -7.50
N VAL A 115 6.56 0.80 -8.66
CA VAL A 115 5.66 0.44 -9.76
C VAL A 115 5.89 -1.00 -10.21
N GLU A 116 7.15 -1.42 -10.35
CA GLU A 116 7.45 -2.81 -10.69
C GLU A 116 6.96 -3.79 -9.63
N ALA A 117 7.11 -3.45 -8.36
CA ALA A 117 6.60 -4.27 -7.26
C ALA A 117 5.07 -4.40 -7.34
N VAL A 118 4.37 -3.31 -7.66
CA VAL A 118 2.92 -3.34 -7.86
C VAL A 118 2.54 -4.24 -9.04
N LYS A 119 3.27 -4.15 -10.14
CA LYS A 119 3.02 -5.01 -11.30
C LYS A 119 3.20 -6.49 -10.95
N GLN A 120 4.21 -6.82 -10.18
CA GLN A 120 4.42 -8.19 -9.71
C GLN A 120 3.28 -8.65 -8.81
N LEU A 121 2.82 -7.80 -7.91
CA LEU A 121 1.68 -8.11 -7.05
C LEU A 121 0.43 -8.38 -7.88
N ILE A 122 0.16 -7.55 -8.87
CA ILE A 122 -0.99 -7.73 -9.77
C ILE A 122 -0.89 -9.06 -10.50
N SER A 123 0.28 -9.37 -11.03
CA SER A 123 0.52 -10.63 -11.73
C SER A 123 0.30 -11.83 -10.81
N ASN A 124 0.83 -11.77 -9.60
CA ASN A 124 0.69 -12.85 -8.61
C ASN A 124 -0.76 -13.06 -8.19
N THR A 125 -1.52 -11.99 -8.04
CA THR A 125 -2.93 -12.10 -7.65
C THR A 125 -3.80 -12.60 -8.79
N GLN A 126 -3.42 -12.38 -10.03
CA GLN A 126 -4.15 -12.91 -11.19
C GLN A 126 -3.88 -14.39 -11.40
N SER A 127 -2.67 -14.86 -11.10
CA SER A 127 -2.32 -16.26 -11.30
C SER A 127 -2.82 -17.19 -10.20
N THR A 128 -3.35 -16.66 -9.11
CA THR A 128 -3.85 -17.47 -7.98
C THR A 128 -5.34 -17.80 -8.10
N LYS A 129 -5.94 -17.51 -9.22
CA LYS A 129 -7.35 -17.84 -9.45
C LYS A 129 -7.53 -19.30 -9.84
#